data_b82a0a49c89a1752c3777500e0ec916f
#
_entry.id   b82a0a49c89a1752c3777500e0ec916f
#
_cell.length_a   1.000
_cell.length_b   1.000
_cell.length_c   1.000
_cell.angle_alpha   90.00
_cell.angle_beta   90.00
_cell.angle_gamma   90.00
#
_symmetry.space_group_name_H-M   'P 1'
#
loop_
_entity.id
_entity.type
_entity.pdbx_description
1 polymer ?
#
loop_
_entity_poly.entity_id
_entity_poly.type
_entity_poly.pdbx_seq_one_letter_code
_entity_poly.pdbx_strand_id
1 'polypeptide(L)'
;MFLALWEFDVKPGFESRFEKVYGPDGDWAQFFRGDPHYRETRLLRDALRPNAYVTLDLWDSRDAYEHFQQQNREAYLALDRSCEAMTLREKHLGSFDEVS
;
A
#
# COMPACT_ATOMS: atom_id res chain seq x y z
N MET A 1 -9.55 -8.21 -11.79
CA MET A 1 -9.07 -7.54 -10.57
C MET A 1 -7.66 -7.03 -10.80
N PHE A 2 -7.40 -5.81 -10.43
CA PHE A 2 -6.10 -5.18 -10.59
C PHE A 2 -5.41 -5.11 -9.24
N LEU A 3 -4.10 -5.43 -9.20
CA LEU A 3 -3.30 -5.44 -7.97
C LEU A 3 -2.08 -4.55 -8.13
N ALA A 4 -1.86 -3.68 -7.14
CA ALA A 4 -0.63 -2.90 -7.03
C ALA A 4 0.18 -3.46 -5.86
N LEU A 5 1.43 -3.82 -6.12
CA LEU A 5 2.30 -4.46 -5.14
C LEU A 5 3.51 -3.59 -4.84
N TRP A 6 3.76 -3.39 -3.53
CA TRP A 6 4.90 -2.64 -3.04
C TRP A 6 5.67 -3.45 -2.01
N GLU A 7 7.00 -3.33 -2.02
CA GLU A 7 7.87 -3.93 -1.02
C GLU A 7 8.51 -2.85 -0.16
N PHE A 8 8.62 -3.11 1.14
CA PHE A 8 9.17 -2.15 2.09
C PHE A 8 10.19 -2.82 3.00
N ASP A 9 11.30 -2.11 3.25
CA ASP A 9 12.21 -2.44 4.33
C ASP A 9 11.96 -1.42 5.44
N VAL A 10 11.44 -1.90 6.57
CA VAL A 10 11.00 -1.06 7.68
C VAL A 10 12.16 -0.87 8.67
N LYS A 11 12.31 0.33 9.18
CA LYS A 11 13.34 0.62 10.18
C LYS A 11 13.11 -0.20 11.43
N PRO A 12 14.17 -0.80 12.01
CA PRO A 12 14.04 -1.52 13.27
C PRO A 12 13.39 -0.65 14.35
N GLY A 13 12.38 -1.21 15.02
CA GLY A 13 11.61 -0.50 16.04
C GLY A 13 10.34 0.16 15.51
N PHE A 14 10.15 0.22 14.18
CA PHE A 14 8.96 0.81 13.58
C PHE A 14 7.96 -0.21 13.06
N GLU A 15 8.21 -1.50 13.29
CA GLU A 15 7.38 -2.58 12.74
C GLU A 15 5.91 -2.48 13.14
N SER A 16 5.65 -2.30 14.42
CA SER A 16 4.26 -2.21 14.91
C SER A 16 3.52 -1.02 14.33
N ARG A 17 4.20 0.12 14.26
CA ARG A 17 3.63 1.35 13.70
C ARG A 17 3.35 1.19 12.20
N PHE A 18 4.30 0.58 11.48
CA PHE A 18 4.16 0.31 10.07
C PHE A 18 2.96 -0.60 9.80
N GLU A 19 2.82 -1.69 10.57
CA GLU A 19 1.70 -2.62 10.40
C GLU A 19 0.36 -1.95 10.66
N LYS A 20 0.32 -1.00 11.60
CA LYS A 20 -0.90 -0.26 11.89
C LYS A 20 -1.28 0.68 10.74
N VAL A 21 -0.31 1.35 10.13
CA VAL A 21 -0.54 2.32 9.06
C VAL A 21 -0.81 1.64 7.71
N TYR A 22 -0.12 0.55 7.41
CA TYR A 22 -0.17 -0.13 6.12
C TYR A 22 -1.04 -1.39 6.10
N GLY A 23 -1.63 -1.76 7.23
CA GLY A 23 -2.47 -2.95 7.33
C GLY A 23 -3.84 -2.78 6.69
N PRO A 24 -4.68 -3.84 6.72
CA PRO A 24 -5.99 -3.86 6.06
C PRO A 24 -6.96 -2.76 6.51
N ASP A 25 -6.79 -2.25 7.72
CA ASP A 25 -7.62 -1.17 8.28
C ASP A 25 -6.79 0.07 8.63
N GLY A 26 -5.59 0.17 8.08
CA GLY A 26 -4.69 1.27 8.36
C GLY A 26 -5.00 2.53 7.55
N ASP A 27 -4.11 3.52 7.68
CA ASP A 27 -4.28 4.84 7.08
C ASP A 27 -4.44 4.77 5.56
N TRP A 28 -3.63 3.94 4.90
CA TRP A 28 -3.72 3.79 3.44
C TRP A 28 -5.05 3.17 3.01
N ALA A 29 -5.46 2.08 3.67
CA ALA A 29 -6.74 1.44 3.36
C ALA A 29 -7.91 2.39 3.57
N GLN A 30 -7.90 3.16 4.66
CA GLN A 30 -8.94 4.16 4.93
C GLN A 30 -8.98 5.24 3.85
N PHE A 31 -7.82 5.69 3.42
CA PHE A 31 -7.71 6.66 2.34
C PHE A 31 -8.31 6.13 1.02
N PHE A 32 -7.96 4.89 0.66
CA PHE A 32 -8.47 4.28 -0.57
C PHE A 32 -9.97 3.98 -0.51
N ARG A 33 -10.52 3.76 0.67
CA ARG A 33 -11.96 3.47 0.87
C ARG A 33 -12.87 4.61 0.45
N GLY A 34 -12.33 5.78 0.21
CA GLY A 34 -13.09 6.88 -0.37
C GLY A 34 -13.55 6.61 -1.80
N ASP A 35 -13.00 5.60 -2.45
CA ASP A 35 -13.37 5.23 -3.81
C ASP A 35 -14.11 3.88 -3.83
N PRO A 36 -15.30 3.80 -4.48
CA PRO A 36 -16.08 2.56 -4.51
C PRO A 36 -15.43 1.43 -5.32
N HIS A 37 -14.40 1.72 -6.11
CA HIS A 37 -13.69 0.73 -6.91
C HIS A 37 -12.50 0.10 -6.19
N TYR A 38 -12.17 0.60 -5.01
CA TYR A 38 -11.16 -0.02 -4.15
C TYR A 38 -11.77 -1.24 -3.45
N ARG A 39 -11.02 -2.33 -3.36
CA ARG A 39 -11.49 -3.57 -2.75
C ARG A 39 -10.90 -3.81 -1.38
N GLU A 40 -9.59 -4.04 -1.31
CA GLU A 40 -8.94 -4.33 -0.04
C GLU A 40 -7.44 -4.15 -0.12
N THR A 41 -6.81 -4.07 1.03
CA THR A 41 -5.36 -4.09 1.18
C THR A 41 -4.98 -5.31 2.00
N ARG A 42 -3.93 -6.00 1.58
CA ARG A 42 -3.31 -7.08 2.34
C ARG A 42 -1.89 -6.68 2.67
N LEU A 43 -1.47 -6.97 3.89
CA LEU A 43 -0.11 -6.73 4.34
C LEU A 43 0.54 -8.07 4.65
N LEU A 44 1.69 -8.32 4.04
CA LEU A 44 2.43 -9.55 4.23
C LEU A 44 3.79 -9.23 4.82
N ARG A 45 4.22 -10.01 5.81
CA ARG A 45 5.57 -9.92 6.33
C ARG A 45 6.38 -11.08 5.76
N ASP A 46 7.61 -10.80 5.33
CA ASP A 46 8.51 -11.84 4.85
C ASP A 46 8.79 -12.83 5.98
N ALA A 47 8.63 -14.13 5.69
CA ALA A 47 8.78 -15.18 6.69
C ALA A 47 10.22 -15.32 7.18
N LEU A 48 11.20 -14.85 6.38
CA LEU A 48 12.63 -15.00 6.67
C LEU A 48 13.29 -13.69 7.07
N ARG A 49 12.68 -12.54 6.72
CA ARG A 49 13.23 -11.21 7.01
C ARG A 49 12.18 -10.40 7.77
N PRO A 50 12.32 -10.28 9.10
CA PRO A 50 11.25 -9.71 9.93
C PRO A 50 10.95 -8.23 9.68
N ASN A 51 11.82 -7.51 9.01
CA ASN A 51 11.61 -6.09 8.71
C ASN A 51 11.16 -5.85 7.27
N ALA A 52 10.99 -6.91 6.49
CA ALA A 52 10.56 -6.81 5.09
C ALA A 52 9.08 -7.11 4.96
N TYR A 53 8.37 -6.25 4.26
CA TYR A 53 6.92 -6.34 4.07
C TYR A 53 6.55 -6.15 2.62
N VAL A 54 5.40 -6.69 2.24
CA VAL A 54 4.78 -6.46 0.94
C VAL A 54 3.33 -6.06 1.17
N THR A 55 2.90 -5.01 0.47
CA THR A 55 1.48 -4.63 0.44
C THR A 55 0.87 -5.01 -0.90
N LEU A 56 -0.37 -5.48 -0.85
CA LEU A 56 -1.19 -5.74 -2.03
C LEU A 56 -2.43 -4.87 -1.91
N ASP A 57 -2.61 -3.97 -2.87
CA ASP A 57 -3.82 -3.16 -2.97
C ASP A 57 -4.65 -3.67 -4.13
N LEU A 58 -5.88 -4.10 -3.85
CA LEU A 58 -6.78 -4.68 -4.83
C LEU A 58 -7.83 -3.66 -5.27
N TRP A 59 -7.95 -3.47 -6.59
CA TRP A 59 -8.88 -2.53 -7.21
C TRP A 59 -9.69 -3.23 -8.30
N ASP A 60 -10.85 -2.70 -8.64
CA ASP A 60 -11.68 -3.24 -9.71
C ASP A 60 -10.97 -3.27 -11.05
N SER A 61 -10.20 -2.21 -11.34
CA SER A 61 -9.50 -2.07 -12.61
C SER A 61 -8.31 -1.13 -12.46
N ARG A 62 -7.41 -1.21 -13.42
CA ARG A 62 -6.29 -0.28 -13.53
C ARG A 62 -6.78 1.16 -13.71
N ASP A 63 -7.79 1.36 -14.55
CA ASP A 63 -8.33 2.69 -14.80
C ASP A 63 -8.88 3.33 -13.53
N ALA A 64 -9.57 2.57 -12.70
CA ALA A 64 -10.09 3.05 -11.43
C ALA A 64 -8.95 3.46 -10.49
N TYR A 65 -7.91 2.65 -10.41
CA TYR A 65 -6.73 2.94 -9.59
C TYR A 65 -6.03 4.23 -10.07
N GLU A 66 -5.77 4.34 -11.36
CA GLU A 66 -5.10 5.50 -11.92
C GLU A 66 -5.94 6.78 -11.76
N HIS A 67 -7.24 6.66 -11.96
CA HIS A 67 -8.17 7.78 -11.76
C HIS A 67 -8.12 8.28 -10.32
N PHE A 68 -8.16 7.37 -9.36
CA PHE A 68 -8.04 7.72 -7.94
C PHE A 68 -6.73 8.45 -7.64
N GLN A 69 -5.62 7.95 -8.18
CA GLN A 69 -4.31 8.56 -8.01
C GLN A 69 -4.29 10.00 -8.52
N GLN A 70 -4.86 10.25 -9.69
CA GLN A 70 -4.92 11.58 -10.29
C GLN A 70 -5.82 12.52 -9.50
N GLN A 71 -6.98 12.05 -9.08
CA GLN A 71 -7.96 12.86 -8.36
C GLN A 71 -7.52 13.22 -6.94
N ASN A 72 -6.69 12.40 -6.33
CA ASN A 72 -6.29 12.54 -4.93
C ASN A 72 -4.77 12.72 -4.75
N ARG A 73 -4.11 13.25 -5.77
CA ARG A 73 -2.65 13.34 -5.80
C ARG A 73 -2.06 14.07 -4.61
N GLU A 74 -2.61 15.21 -4.22
CA GLU A 74 -2.07 15.99 -3.11
C GLU A 74 -2.20 15.24 -1.78
N ALA A 75 -3.37 14.63 -1.54
CA ALA A 75 -3.60 13.85 -0.33
C ALA A 75 -2.72 12.61 -0.30
N TYR A 76 -2.53 11.96 -1.46
CA TYR A 76 -1.65 10.82 -1.59
C TYR A 76 -0.21 11.18 -1.21
N LEU A 77 0.31 12.26 -1.78
CA LEU A 77 1.68 12.71 -1.50
C LEU A 77 1.87 13.14 -0.05
N ALA A 78 0.87 13.74 0.55
CA ALA A 78 0.91 14.13 1.96
C ALA A 78 1.00 12.90 2.87
N LEU A 79 0.18 11.88 2.60
CA LEU A 79 0.23 10.64 3.36
C LEU A 79 1.56 9.92 3.17
N ASP A 80 2.05 9.86 1.93
CA ASP A 80 3.33 9.25 1.60
C ASP A 80 4.48 9.92 2.39
N ARG A 81 4.52 11.24 2.41
CA ARG A 81 5.52 11.99 3.18
C ARG A 81 5.45 11.68 4.67
N SER A 82 4.25 11.55 5.21
CA SER A 82 4.08 11.24 6.63
C SER A 82 4.61 9.85 7.00
N CYS A 83 4.76 8.97 6.03
CA CYS A 83 5.23 7.59 6.24
C CYS A 83 6.73 7.40 6.00
N GLU A 84 7.41 8.38 5.42
CA GLU A 84 8.84 8.24 5.05
C GLU A 84 9.75 7.87 6.21
N ALA A 85 9.43 8.34 7.42
CA ALA A 85 10.27 8.09 8.58
C ALA A 85 10.29 6.62 9.01
N MET A 86 9.33 5.82 8.58
CA MET A 86 9.19 4.43 9.01
C MET A 86 10.01 3.44 8.17
N THR A 87 10.43 3.82 6.98
CA THR A 87 11.05 2.90 6.05
C THR A 87 12.47 3.30 5.68
N LEU A 88 13.31 2.29 5.43
CA LEU A 88 14.66 2.45 4.89
C LEU A 88 14.61 2.44 3.37
N ARG A 89 13.65 1.72 2.81
CA ARG A 89 13.53 1.51 1.37
C ARG A 89 12.09 1.12 1.04
N GLU A 90 11.60 1.60 -0.10
CA GLU A 90 10.38 1.09 -0.70
C GLU A 90 10.60 0.89 -2.19
N LYS A 91 9.93 -0.13 -2.73
CA LYS A 91 10.06 -0.49 -4.14
C LYS A 91 8.72 -0.91 -4.69
N HIS A 92 8.34 -0.32 -5.83
CA HIS A 92 7.17 -0.76 -6.58
C HIS A 92 7.51 -2.07 -7.27
N LEU A 93 6.94 -3.17 -6.80
CA LEU A 93 7.19 -4.49 -7.41
C LEU A 93 6.50 -4.63 -8.75
N GLY A 94 5.35 -3.99 -8.92
CA GLY A 94 4.62 -4.01 -10.15
C GLY A 94 3.14 -3.87 -9.96
N SER A 95 2.46 -3.81 -11.10
CA SER A 95 1.00 -3.78 -11.18
C SER A 95 0.57 -4.97 -12.03
N PHE A 96 -0.43 -5.71 -11.55
CA PHE A 96 -0.79 -6.98 -12.14
C PHE A 96 -2.29 -7.09 -12.34
N ASP A 97 -2.69 -7.78 -13.41
CA ASP A 97 -4.08 -8.16 -13.61
C ASP A 97 -4.23 -9.62 -13.20
N GLU A 98 -5.26 -9.88 -12.39
CA GLU A 98 -5.55 -11.25 -11.98
C GLU A 98 -6.06 -12.06 -13.17
N VAL A 99 -5.49 -13.24 -13.35
CA VAL A 99 -5.90 -14.17 -14.41
C VAL A 99 -6.83 -15.20 -13.79
N SER A 100 -8.01 -15.33 -14.36
CA SER A 100 -9.03 -16.27 -13.88
C SER A 100 -9.04 -17.59 -14.63
#